data_c6d233d934912f76763231309e5b450d
#
_entry.id   c6d233d934912f76763231309e5b450d
#
_cell.length_a   1.000
_cell.length_b   1.000
_cell.length_c   1.000
_cell.angle_alpha   90.00
_cell.angle_beta   90.00
_cell.angle_gamma   90.00
#
_symmetry.space_group_name_H-M   'P 1'
#
loop_
_entity.id
_entity.type
_entity.pdbx_description
1 polymer ?
#
loop_
_entity_poly.entity_id
_entity_poly.type
_entity_poly.pdbx_seq_one_letter_code
_entity_poly.pdbx_strand_id
1 'polypeptide(L)'
;MRIAIIGGGPGGLMTALQLQRRAQIPCEITLFEASPRLGGKIRTPQFSAAPVAYEAGAAELYDYSETGPDPLLELVREFGLTTRYMDGKTVVMDDKVLRNDEDIKHYLGEATHRAIKDFARRARKLISPQEYYESDWKADNEDPLSKQRFYDLLATVPDEAARKYIRVSIHSDLATEPHQTNAMYGLQNFLMNEPGYMRLYSIDGGIERLTNELARRVTGEILLNHRVTRVEKTPDEMYAVTARRHGEVMTSEFDFVVVALPNNWLGAIEWGGERLARAMHAHHVHYDYPAHYLRVSVLFQNPFWREQIAGSYFMLDAFEGCCVYDETSRSDGTLFGVLGWLIAGEAALALSNYEDSALIERVLESLPSCLRHGRELFLEGRIHRWVGSVNGLPAGYPARDPDARHQPEPEEHQELFLVGDYLFDSTLNGVLDSADTVAEWIVEDMVD
;
A
#
# COMPACT_ATOMS: atom_id res chain seq x y z
N MET A 1 0.61 -4.21 -32.60
CA MET A 1 -0.27 -4.78 -31.57
C MET A 1 -0.89 -3.68 -30.72
N ARG A 2 -2.17 -3.79 -30.42
CA ARG A 2 -2.95 -2.81 -29.66
C ARG A 2 -3.19 -3.35 -28.26
N ILE A 3 -2.82 -2.62 -27.24
CA ILE A 3 -2.90 -3.04 -25.82
C ILE A 3 -3.76 -2.05 -25.05
N ALA A 4 -4.83 -2.55 -24.41
CA ALA A 4 -5.61 -1.77 -23.46
C ALA A 4 -5.05 -1.96 -22.04
N ILE A 5 -4.80 -0.86 -21.34
CA ILE A 5 -4.48 -0.88 -19.89
C ILE A 5 -5.61 -0.18 -19.14
N ILE A 6 -6.28 -0.89 -18.26
CA ILE A 6 -7.42 -0.40 -17.48
C ILE A 6 -6.97 -0.04 -16.08
N GLY A 7 -6.83 1.25 -15.81
CA GLY A 7 -6.37 1.83 -14.54
C GLY A 7 -5.07 2.61 -14.68
N GLY A 8 -5.12 3.90 -14.37
CA GLY A 8 -3.98 4.85 -14.42
C GLY A 8 -3.24 4.97 -13.09
N GLY A 9 -3.30 3.95 -12.23
CA GLY A 9 -2.49 3.83 -11.04
C GLY A 9 -1.04 3.41 -11.33
N PRO A 10 -0.21 3.22 -10.29
CA PRO A 10 1.19 2.79 -10.48
C PRO A 10 1.29 1.49 -11.28
N GLY A 11 0.40 0.51 -11.05
CA GLY A 11 0.42 -0.76 -11.79
C GLY A 11 0.27 -0.57 -13.29
N GLY A 12 -0.76 0.17 -13.75
CA GLY A 12 -0.96 0.42 -15.17
C GLY A 12 0.16 1.27 -15.80
N LEU A 13 0.66 2.27 -15.07
CA LEU A 13 1.77 3.11 -15.54
C LEU A 13 3.08 2.32 -15.64
N MET A 14 3.38 1.46 -14.66
CA MET A 14 4.56 0.59 -14.67
C MET A 14 4.47 -0.44 -15.79
N THR A 15 3.29 -1.09 -15.97
CA THR A 15 3.07 -2.02 -17.09
C THR A 15 3.30 -1.33 -18.44
N ALA A 16 2.73 -0.13 -18.64
CA ALA A 16 2.94 0.63 -19.87
C ALA A 16 4.41 0.93 -20.13
N LEU A 17 5.15 1.35 -19.10
CA LEU A 17 6.58 1.62 -19.21
C LEU A 17 7.39 0.37 -19.53
N GLN A 18 7.10 -0.77 -18.88
CA GLN A 18 7.82 -2.02 -19.09
C GLN A 18 7.55 -2.59 -20.49
N LEU A 19 6.32 -2.54 -20.96
CA LEU A 19 5.99 -2.91 -22.35
C LEU A 19 6.77 -2.06 -23.35
N GLN A 20 6.83 -0.75 -23.18
CA GLN A 20 7.60 0.14 -24.07
C GLN A 20 9.12 -0.13 -24.04
N ARG A 21 9.66 -0.60 -22.92
CA ARG A 21 11.09 -0.93 -22.79
C ARG A 21 11.45 -2.26 -23.40
N ARG A 22 10.56 -3.23 -23.35
CA ARG A 22 10.85 -4.63 -23.71
C ARG A 22 10.32 -5.02 -25.08
N ALA A 23 9.25 -4.39 -25.58
CA ALA A 23 8.66 -4.74 -26.85
C ALA A 23 9.64 -4.56 -28.01
N GLN A 24 9.84 -5.63 -28.79
CA GLN A 24 10.68 -5.64 -29.99
C GLN A 24 9.90 -5.22 -31.25
N ILE A 25 8.58 -5.25 -31.18
CA ILE A 25 7.68 -4.80 -32.23
C ILE A 25 6.85 -3.60 -31.76
N PRO A 26 6.38 -2.73 -32.65
CA PRO A 26 5.56 -1.58 -32.26
C PRO A 26 4.28 -2.02 -31.54
N CYS A 27 4.08 -1.48 -30.32
CA CYS A 27 2.85 -1.63 -29.57
C CYS A 27 2.16 -0.28 -29.39
N GLU A 28 0.85 -0.25 -29.65
CA GLU A 28 -0.03 0.91 -29.42
C GLU A 28 -0.75 0.71 -28.09
N ILE A 29 -0.33 1.47 -27.07
CA ILE A 29 -0.92 1.39 -25.74
C ILE A 29 -2.00 2.45 -25.60
N THR A 30 -3.20 2.03 -25.15
CA THR A 30 -4.27 2.91 -24.70
C THR A 30 -4.54 2.65 -23.22
N LEU A 31 -4.29 3.66 -22.37
CA LEU A 31 -4.52 3.60 -20.93
C LEU A 31 -5.82 4.33 -20.57
N PHE A 32 -6.76 3.59 -19.98
CA PHE A 32 -8.05 4.10 -19.51
C PHE A 32 -7.98 4.41 -18.01
N GLU A 33 -8.31 5.64 -17.62
CA GLU A 33 -8.41 6.07 -16.23
C GLU A 33 -9.78 6.72 -15.97
N ALA A 34 -10.48 6.21 -14.96
CA ALA A 34 -11.84 6.66 -14.63
C ALA A 34 -11.89 8.06 -13.99
N SER A 35 -10.81 8.50 -13.39
CA SER A 35 -10.68 9.78 -12.71
C SER A 35 -10.04 10.86 -13.61
N PRO A 36 -10.05 12.15 -13.21
CA PRO A 36 -9.38 13.21 -13.95
C PRO A 36 -7.86 13.25 -13.72
N ARG A 37 -7.26 12.29 -12.99
CA ARG A 37 -5.84 12.24 -12.66
C ARG A 37 -5.27 10.82 -12.73
N LEU A 38 -3.98 10.72 -12.94
CA LEU A 38 -3.22 9.49 -12.79
C LEU A 38 -2.71 9.30 -11.35
N GLY A 39 -2.10 8.16 -11.06
CA GLY A 39 -1.44 7.86 -9.79
C GLY A 39 -2.24 7.01 -8.79
N GLY A 40 -3.53 6.77 -9.04
CA GLY A 40 -4.36 5.87 -8.21
C GLY A 40 -4.30 6.19 -6.71
N LYS A 41 -3.81 5.24 -5.89
CA LYS A 41 -3.64 5.38 -4.43
C LYS A 41 -2.44 6.26 -4.02
N ILE A 42 -1.64 6.74 -4.94
CA ILE A 42 -0.53 7.68 -4.69
C ILE A 42 -1.03 9.11 -4.96
N ARG A 43 -0.95 9.95 -3.94
CA ARG A 43 -1.40 11.35 -4.03
C ARG A 43 -0.71 12.22 -2.98
N THR A 44 -0.07 13.29 -3.43
CA THR A 44 0.62 14.29 -2.58
C THR A 44 0.01 15.69 -2.78
N PRO A 45 -1.19 15.98 -2.24
CA PRO A 45 -1.81 17.29 -2.37
C PRO A 45 -1.18 18.31 -1.43
N GLN A 46 -1.61 19.58 -1.56
CA GLN A 46 -1.22 20.67 -0.68
C GLN A 46 -2.40 21.14 0.17
N PHE A 47 -2.11 21.68 1.36
CA PHE A 47 -3.08 22.41 2.15
C PHE A 47 -3.49 23.71 1.48
N SER A 48 -4.70 24.19 1.80
CA SER A 48 -5.19 25.48 1.28
C SER A 48 -4.66 26.66 2.09
N ALA A 49 -4.43 26.45 3.40
CA ALA A 49 -3.97 27.50 4.32
C ALA A 49 -2.46 27.79 4.17
N ALA A 50 -1.67 26.88 3.60
CA ALA A 50 -0.26 27.04 3.33
C ALA A 50 0.21 26.12 2.19
N PRO A 51 1.24 26.50 1.40
CA PRO A 51 1.77 25.68 0.31
C PRO A 51 2.64 24.53 0.84
N VAL A 52 2.08 23.71 1.71
CA VAL A 52 2.73 22.55 2.34
C VAL A 52 2.04 21.29 1.86
N ALA A 53 2.83 20.37 1.31
CA ALA A 53 2.36 19.08 0.82
C ALA A 53 2.23 18.06 1.95
N TYR A 54 1.39 17.04 1.72
CA TYR A 54 1.22 15.89 2.60
C TYR A 54 0.84 14.65 1.79
N GLU A 55 1.06 13.45 2.33
CA GLU A 55 0.65 12.21 1.67
C GLU A 55 -0.81 11.88 2.01
N ALA A 56 -1.64 11.83 0.98
CA ALA A 56 -3.05 11.48 1.10
C ALA A 56 -3.32 9.98 0.94
N GLY A 57 -2.38 9.25 0.38
CA GLY A 57 -2.44 7.80 0.15
C GLY A 57 -1.20 7.09 0.69
N ALA A 58 -0.45 6.38 -0.18
CA ALA A 58 0.82 5.77 0.19
C ALA A 58 1.77 6.84 0.75
N ALA A 59 2.39 6.53 1.89
CA ALA A 59 3.19 7.48 2.65
C ALA A 59 4.66 7.11 2.74
N GLU A 60 5.01 5.88 2.36
CA GLU A 60 6.34 5.33 2.46
C GLU A 60 6.59 4.31 1.37
N LEU A 61 7.86 4.05 1.11
CA LEU A 61 8.38 3.08 0.18
C LEU A 61 9.43 2.23 0.90
N TYR A 62 9.64 1.01 0.42
CA TYR A 62 10.50 0.01 1.03
C TYR A 62 11.78 -0.14 0.25
N ASP A 63 12.93 -0.09 0.95
CA ASP A 63 14.27 -0.31 0.42
C ASP A 63 14.79 -1.67 0.89
N TYR A 64 14.85 -2.62 -0.01
CA TYR A 64 15.37 -3.98 0.20
C TYR A 64 16.83 -4.14 -0.22
N SER A 65 17.52 -3.07 -0.62
CA SER A 65 18.85 -3.13 -1.26
C SER A 65 19.97 -3.71 -0.37
N GLU A 66 19.72 -3.89 0.94
CA GLU A 66 20.64 -4.58 1.84
C GLU A 66 20.58 -6.10 1.73
N THR A 67 19.45 -6.66 1.26
CA THR A 67 19.21 -8.10 1.18
C THR A 67 19.21 -8.63 -0.25
N GLY A 68 18.85 -7.81 -1.23
CA GLY A 68 18.79 -8.20 -2.63
C GLY A 68 18.63 -7.00 -3.57
N PRO A 69 18.41 -7.24 -4.87
CA PRO A 69 18.07 -6.18 -5.82
C PRO A 69 16.76 -5.49 -5.41
N ASP A 70 16.69 -4.18 -5.63
CA ASP A 70 15.47 -3.39 -5.41
C ASP A 70 15.11 -2.62 -6.70
N PRO A 71 14.36 -3.24 -7.62
CA PRO A 71 13.99 -2.62 -8.90
C PRO A 71 13.21 -1.32 -8.73
N LEU A 72 12.39 -1.18 -7.67
CA LEU A 72 11.65 0.06 -7.42
C LEU A 72 12.59 1.21 -7.02
N LEU A 73 13.53 0.96 -6.12
CA LEU A 73 14.52 1.96 -5.72
C LEU A 73 15.43 2.34 -6.88
N GLU A 74 15.81 1.37 -7.73
CA GLU A 74 16.55 1.62 -8.96
C GLU A 74 15.77 2.49 -9.93
N LEU A 75 14.48 2.23 -10.12
CA LEU A 75 13.58 3.05 -10.95
C LEU A 75 13.45 4.49 -10.42
N VAL A 76 13.32 4.65 -9.10
CA VAL A 76 13.28 5.98 -8.44
C VAL A 76 14.57 6.75 -8.71
N ARG A 77 15.72 6.09 -8.61
CA ARG A 77 17.05 6.68 -8.92
C ARG A 77 17.22 7.03 -10.39
N GLU A 78 16.79 6.13 -11.28
CA GLU A 78 16.78 6.36 -12.73
C GLU A 78 16.00 7.61 -13.11
N PHE A 79 14.89 7.87 -12.42
CA PHE A 79 14.07 9.07 -12.64
C PHE A 79 14.67 10.34 -12.02
N GLY A 80 15.81 10.23 -11.36
CA GLY A 80 16.48 11.36 -10.69
C GLY A 80 15.71 11.89 -9.49
N LEU A 81 14.89 11.05 -8.86
CA LEU A 81 14.12 11.40 -7.69
C LEU A 81 14.98 11.24 -6.42
N THR A 82 15.06 12.30 -5.63
CA THR A 82 15.79 12.27 -4.35
C THR A 82 14.97 11.53 -3.30
N THR A 83 15.60 10.58 -2.60
CA THR A 83 14.97 9.82 -1.52
C THR A 83 15.41 10.34 -0.16
N ARG A 84 14.54 10.18 0.86
CA ARG A 84 14.81 10.44 2.26
C ARG A 84 14.44 9.23 3.09
N TYR A 85 15.42 8.68 3.79
CA TYR A 85 15.13 7.59 4.73
C TYR A 85 14.26 8.07 5.88
N MET A 86 13.37 7.20 6.30
CA MET A 86 12.44 7.42 7.41
C MET A 86 12.86 6.58 8.60
N ASP A 87 12.78 7.15 9.79
CA ASP A 87 13.09 6.47 11.06
C ASP A 87 12.05 6.86 12.11
N GLY A 88 11.53 5.88 12.84
CA GLY A 88 10.54 6.10 13.87
C GLY A 88 10.52 4.96 14.89
N LYS A 89 11.20 5.12 16.03
CA LYS A 89 11.28 4.10 17.09
C LYS A 89 10.39 4.41 18.29
N THR A 90 9.78 5.60 18.33
CA THR A 90 8.98 6.03 19.46
C THR A 90 7.59 5.39 19.41
N VAL A 91 7.19 4.79 20.52
CA VAL A 91 5.83 4.33 20.77
C VAL A 91 5.23 5.14 21.91
N VAL A 92 4.08 5.75 21.68
CA VAL A 92 3.30 6.44 22.72
C VAL A 92 2.20 5.50 23.19
N MET A 93 2.24 5.08 24.44
CA MET A 93 1.31 4.13 25.04
C MET A 93 0.95 4.53 26.45
N ASP A 94 -0.36 4.56 26.76
CA ASP A 94 -0.88 4.99 28.07
C ASP A 94 -0.34 6.36 28.49
N ASP A 95 -0.30 7.30 27.54
CA ASP A 95 0.24 8.66 27.70
C ASP A 95 1.73 8.72 28.08
N LYS A 96 2.48 7.63 27.85
CA LYS A 96 3.93 7.54 28.06
C LYS A 96 4.65 7.54 26.72
N VAL A 97 5.69 8.33 26.60
CA VAL A 97 6.54 8.39 25.39
C VAL A 97 7.71 7.42 25.59
N LEU A 98 7.69 6.31 24.87
CA LEU A 98 8.66 5.22 24.92
C LEU A 98 9.62 5.36 23.74
N ARG A 99 10.78 6.00 23.93
CA ARG A 99 11.75 6.31 22.87
C ARG A 99 12.80 5.22 22.68
N ASN A 100 13.03 4.44 23.75
CA ASN A 100 14.10 3.45 23.81
C ASN A 100 13.83 2.38 24.88
N ASP A 101 14.74 1.42 24.98
CA ASP A 101 14.65 0.32 25.93
C ASP A 101 14.59 0.79 27.41
N GLU A 102 15.26 1.89 27.76
CA GLU A 102 15.25 2.41 29.14
C GLU A 102 13.88 3.01 29.49
N ASP A 103 13.23 3.72 28.55
CA ASP A 103 11.86 4.21 28.74
C ASP A 103 10.89 3.03 28.91
N ILE A 104 11.03 1.96 28.11
CA ILE A 104 10.20 0.74 28.22
C ILE A 104 10.37 0.10 29.61
N LYS A 105 11.61 -0.09 30.08
CA LYS A 105 11.88 -0.62 31.42
C LYS A 105 11.30 0.27 32.52
N HIS A 106 11.51 1.59 32.39
CA HIS A 106 11.06 2.55 33.39
C HIS A 106 9.54 2.61 33.53
N TYR A 107 8.82 2.67 32.38
CA TYR A 107 7.38 2.88 32.39
C TYR A 107 6.56 1.60 32.38
N LEU A 108 7.05 0.53 31.73
CA LEU A 108 6.33 -0.74 31.60
C LEU A 108 6.93 -1.86 32.46
N GLY A 109 8.16 -1.70 32.94
CA GLY A 109 8.85 -2.66 33.81
C GLY A 109 9.77 -3.63 33.06
N GLU A 110 10.71 -4.21 33.82
CA GLU A 110 11.73 -5.15 33.31
C GLU A 110 11.13 -6.43 32.73
N ALA A 111 10.00 -6.91 33.27
CA ALA A 111 9.33 -8.12 32.78
C ALA A 111 8.75 -7.90 31.39
N THR A 112 8.06 -6.79 31.19
CA THR A 112 7.50 -6.37 29.89
C THR A 112 8.59 -6.16 28.86
N HIS A 113 9.65 -5.42 29.21
CA HIS A 113 10.80 -5.23 28.32
C HIS A 113 11.42 -6.56 27.88
N ARG A 114 11.61 -7.50 28.83
CA ARG A 114 12.13 -8.85 28.52
C ARG A 114 11.20 -9.60 27.56
N ALA A 115 9.90 -9.55 27.79
CA ALA A 115 8.91 -10.23 26.95
C ALA A 115 8.92 -9.67 25.51
N ILE A 116 9.04 -8.34 25.32
CA ILE A 116 9.20 -7.71 24.01
C ILE A 116 10.47 -8.20 23.30
N LYS A 117 11.62 -8.19 24.02
CA LYS A 117 12.91 -8.66 23.46
C LYS A 117 12.90 -10.14 23.11
N ASP A 118 12.21 -10.97 23.92
CA ASP A 118 12.07 -12.41 23.64
C ASP A 118 11.21 -12.65 22.40
N PHE A 119 10.14 -11.87 22.23
CA PHE A 119 9.31 -11.92 21.02
C PHE A 119 10.12 -11.51 19.78
N ALA A 120 10.84 -10.39 19.83
CA ALA A 120 11.69 -9.94 18.73
C ALA A 120 12.77 -10.96 18.36
N ARG A 121 13.39 -11.61 19.35
CA ARG A 121 14.36 -12.69 19.14
C ARG A 121 13.71 -13.92 18.48
N ARG A 122 12.50 -14.27 18.88
CA ARG A 122 11.71 -15.35 18.29
C ARG A 122 11.32 -15.04 16.86
N ALA A 123 10.83 -13.82 16.59
CA ALA A 123 10.46 -13.37 15.25
C ALA A 123 11.64 -13.50 14.27
N ARG A 124 12.82 -13.00 14.64
CA ARG A 124 14.05 -13.12 13.83
C ARG A 124 14.54 -14.56 13.61
N LYS A 125 14.15 -15.50 14.46
CA LYS A 125 14.42 -16.94 14.25
C LYS A 125 13.42 -17.61 13.32
N LEU A 126 12.20 -17.09 13.27
CA LEU A 126 11.13 -17.61 12.42
C LEU A 126 11.22 -17.10 10.98
N ILE A 127 11.72 -15.89 10.79
CA ILE A 127 11.90 -15.27 9.47
C ILE A 127 13.26 -14.58 9.48
N SER A 128 14.22 -15.10 8.74
CA SER A 128 15.51 -14.45 8.49
C SER A 128 15.37 -13.27 7.52
N PRO A 129 16.34 -12.34 7.43
CA PRO A 129 16.30 -11.26 6.43
C PRO A 129 16.17 -11.76 5.00
N GLN A 130 16.81 -12.88 4.65
CA GLN A 130 16.71 -13.48 3.32
C GLN A 130 15.31 -14.06 3.07
N GLU A 131 14.75 -14.79 4.03
CA GLU A 131 13.38 -15.31 3.92
C GLU A 131 12.35 -14.18 3.88
N TYR A 132 12.59 -13.08 4.60
CA TYR A 132 11.76 -11.88 4.54
C TYR A 132 11.74 -11.27 3.13
N TYR A 133 12.91 -11.11 2.52
CA TYR A 133 13.07 -10.60 1.16
C TYR A 133 12.43 -11.51 0.12
N GLU A 134 12.55 -12.85 0.30
CA GLU A 134 12.02 -13.85 -0.63
C GLU A 134 10.55 -14.21 -0.36
N SER A 135 9.94 -13.74 0.71
CA SER A 135 8.62 -14.18 1.17
C SER A 135 7.48 -13.86 0.19
N ASP A 136 7.64 -12.82 -0.59
CA ASP A 136 6.65 -12.39 -1.58
C ASP A 136 6.53 -13.38 -2.75
N TRP A 137 7.56 -14.18 -2.97
CA TRP A 137 7.62 -15.20 -4.02
C TRP A 137 7.14 -16.58 -3.55
N LYS A 138 7.18 -16.84 -2.24
CA LYS A 138 6.76 -18.10 -1.65
C LYS A 138 5.26 -18.09 -1.34
N ALA A 139 4.47 -18.40 -2.34
CA ALA A 139 3.10 -18.88 -2.13
C ALA A 139 3.14 -20.27 -1.47
N ASP A 140 3.83 -20.40 -0.33
CA ASP A 140 3.95 -21.67 0.36
C ASP A 140 2.74 -21.86 1.28
N ASN A 141 1.70 -22.49 0.73
CA ASN A 141 0.52 -22.92 1.46
C ASN A 141 0.85 -23.94 2.57
N GLU A 142 2.07 -24.42 2.64
CA GLU A 142 2.52 -25.41 3.63
C GLU A 142 3.17 -24.77 4.85
N ASP A 143 3.57 -23.49 4.79
CA ASP A 143 4.17 -22.82 5.94
C ASP A 143 3.19 -22.76 7.13
N PRO A 144 3.58 -23.27 8.29
CA PRO A 144 2.76 -23.22 9.50
C PRO A 144 2.35 -21.79 9.92
N LEU A 145 3.18 -20.78 9.63
CA LEU A 145 2.91 -19.39 9.96
C LEU A 145 1.79 -18.81 9.10
N SER A 146 1.67 -19.22 7.84
CA SER A 146 0.57 -18.79 6.97
C SER A 146 -0.78 -19.40 7.39
N LYS A 147 -0.78 -20.54 8.08
CA LYS A 147 -1.98 -21.22 8.58
C LYS A 147 -2.42 -20.76 9.97
N GLN A 148 -1.54 -20.10 10.73
CA GLN A 148 -1.81 -19.60 12.08
C GLN A 148 -2.24 -18.14 12.03
N ARG A 149 -3.22 -17.72 12.84
CA ARG A 149 -3.55 -16.29 13.01
C ARG A 149 -2.45 -15.58 13.80
N PHE A 150 -2.16 -14.35 13.44
CA PHE A 150 -1.18 -13.56 14.19
C PHE A 150 -1.61 -13.34 15.65
N TYR A 151 -2.91 -13.16 15.90
CA TYR A 151 -3.46 -13.09 17.25
C TYR A 151 -3.07 -14.28 18.13
N ASP A 152 -3.13 -15.51 17.58
CA ASP A 152 -2.80 -16.72 18.35
C ASP A 152 -1.30 -16.79 18.66
N LEU A 153 -0.45 -16.32 17.75
CA LEU A 153 0.99 -16.18 17.99
C LEU A 153 1.26 -15.13 19.08
N LEU A 154 0.63 -13.95 18.99
CA LEU A 154 0.76 -12.88 19.95
C LEU A 154 0.26 -13.30 21.35
N ALA A 155 -0.80 -14.09 21.43
CA ALA A 155 -1.32 -14.63 22.69
C ALA A 155 -0.32 -15.53 23.46
N THR A 156 0.72 -16.04 22.77
CA THR A 156 1.80 -16.82 23.44
C THR A 156 2.76 -15.94 24.24
N VAL A 157 2.73 -14.62 24.06
CA VAL A 157 3.51 -13.65 24.89
C VAL A 157 2.84 -13.54 26.26
N PRO A 158 3.52 -13.90 27.36
CA PRO A 158 2.87 -14.00 28.67
C PRO A 158 2.47 -12.65 29.29
N ASP A 159 3.13 -11.58 28.90
CA ASP A 159 2.96 -10.23 29.46
C ASP A 159 1.95 -9.42 28.63
N GLU A 160 0.91 -8.89 29.29
CA GLU A 160 -0.17 -8.15 28.61
C GLU A 160 0.29 -6.80 28.05
N ALA A 161 1.13 -6.08 28.78
CA ALA A 161 1.66 -4.80 28.32
C ALA A 161 2.62 -5.00 27.13
N ALA A 162 3.36 -6.12 27.10
CA ALA A 162 4.17 -6.48 25.93
C ALA A 162 3.30 -6.80 24.71
N ARG A 163 2.20 -7.54 24.88
CA ARG A 163 1.25 -7.79 23.78
C ARG A 163 0.65 -6.49 23.25
N LYS A 164 0.24 -5.58 24.15
CA LYS A 164 -0.26 -4.26 23.76
C LYS A 164 0.80 -3.47 22.99
N TYR A 165 2.04 -3.43 23.51
CA TYR A 165 3.15 -2.74 22.85
C TYR A 165 3.40 -3.25 21.42
N ILE A 166 3.51 -4.58 21.27
CA ILE A 166 3.72 -5.20 19.95
C ILE A 166 2.56 -4.88 19.00
N ARG A 167 1.31 -5.00 19.47
CA ARG A 167 0.14 -4.65 18.66
C ARG A 167 0.17 -3.20 18.21
N VAL A 168 0.36 -2.25 19.14
CA VAL A 168 0.43 -0.83 18.81
C VAL A 168 1.53 -0.52 17.81
N SER A 169 2.66 -1.22 17.90
CA SER A 169 3.81 -1.00 17.01
C SER A 169 3.57 -1.37 15.55
N ILE A 170 2.56 -2.21 15.24
CA ILE A 170 2.36 -2.76 13.89
C ILE A 170 0.93 -2.69 13.37
N HIS A 171 -0.03 -2.26 14.18
CA HIS A 171 -1.46 -2.33 13.80
C HIS A 171 -1.78 -1.53 12.53
N SER A 172 -1.21 -0.34 12.38
CA SER A 172 -1.39 0.45 11.16
C SER A 172 -0.83 -0.25 9.92
N ASP A 173 0.26 -0.99 10.06
CA ASP A 173 0.92 -1.63 8.92
C ASP A 173 0.16 -2.89 8.47
N LEU A 174 -0.56 -3.54 9.39
CA LEU A 174 -1.43 -4.67 9.05
C LEU A 174 -2.63 -4.28 8.19
N ALA A 175 -3.08 -3.02 8.23
CA ALA A 175 -4.32 -2.52 7.61
C ALA A 175 -5.60 -3.26 8.05
N THR A 176 -5.49 -4.26 8.92
CA THR A 176 -6.55 -5.14 9.42
C THR A 176 -6.26 -5.53 10.88
N GLU A 177 -7.10 -6.37 11.46
CA GLU A 177 -6.93 -6.79 12.84
C GLU A 177 -6.03 -8.03 12.98
N PRO A 178 -5.26 -8.19 14.11
CA PRO A 178 -4.39 -9.35 14.32
C PRO A 178 -5.10 -10.71 14.24
N HIS A 179 -6.42 -10.76 14.50
CA HIS A 179 -7.20 -11.99 14.38
C HIS A 179 -7.70 -12.28 12.96
N GLN A 180 -7.61 -11.31 12.06
CA GLN A 180 -8.02 -11.39 10.67
C GLN A 180 -6.84 -11.64 9.72
N THR A 181 -5.61 -11.62 10.22
CA THR A 181 -4.42 -11.85 9.41
C THR A 181 -3.59 -13.05 9.93
N ASN A 182 -2.76 -13.60 9.05
CA ASN A 182 -1.90 -14.73 9.39
C ASN A 182 -0.62 -14.31 10.13
N ALA A 183 0.05 -15.29 10.76
CA ALA A 183 1.22 -15.04 11.58
C ALA A 183 2.45 -14.66 10.73
N MET A 184 2.55 -15.14 9.49
CA MET A 184 3.64 -14.75 8.58
C MET A 184 3.59 -13.24 8.33
N TYR A 185 2.43 -12.73 7.86
CA TYR A 185 2.24 -11.32 7.57
C TYR A 185 2.39 -10.43 8.82
N GLY A 186 1.86 -10.88 9.98
CA GLY A 186 2.05 -10.18 11.25
C GLY A 186 3.51 -10.09 11.68
N LEU A 187 4.29 -11.16 11.50
CA LEU A 187 5.72 -11.15 11.78
C LEU A 187 6.52 -10.30 10.80
N GLN A 188 6.17 -10.30 9.51
CA GLN A 188 6.79 -9.44 8.51
C GLN A 188 6.63 -7.97 8.90
N ASN A 189 5.43 -7.54 9.25
CA ASN A 189 5.18 -6.17 9.71
C ASN A 189 5.90 -5.84 11.03
N PHE A 190 6.08 -6.80 11.92
CA PHE A 190 6.88 -6.59 13.12
C PHE A 190 8.38 -6.46 12.81
N LEU A 191 8.89 -7.23 11.85
CA LEU A 191 10.32 -7.27 11.50
C LEU A 191 10.74 -6.13 10.57
N MET A 192 9.81 -5.48 9.85
CA MET A 192 10.14 -4.37 8.96
C MET A 192 10.91 -3.24 9.63
N ASN A 193 10.69 -3.02 10.94
CA ASN A 193 11.39 -2.01 11.72
C ASN A 193 12.68 -2.53 12.41
N GLU A 194 13.04 -3.80 12.20
CA GLU A 194 14.24 -4.39 12.77
C GLU A 194 15.45 -4.18 11.84
N PRO A 195 16.64 -3.90 12.40
CA PRO A 195 17.84 -3.73 11.59
C PRO A 195 18.15 -4.94 10.70
N GLY A 196 18.50 -4.70 9.45
CA GLY A 196 18.91 -5.71 8.48
C GLY A 196 17.77 -6.36 7.70
N TYR A 197 16.50 -5.96 7.93
CA TYR A 197 15.36 -6.47 7.15
C TYR A 197 15.03 -5.55 5.96
N MET A 198 14.67 -4.32 6.23
CA MET A 198 14.45 -3.31 5.20
C MET A 198 14.54 -1.90 5.79
N ARG A 199 14.53 -0.88 4.94
CA ARG A 199 14.49 0.51 5.37
C ARG A 199 13.33 1.24 4.70
N LEU A 200 12.65 2.07 5.47
CA LEU A 200 11.61 2.94 4.94
C LEU A 200 12.24 4.19 4.30
N TYR A 201 11.69 4.61 3.17
CA TYR A 201 12.04 5.89 2.57
C TYR A 201 10.83 6.59 1.97
N SER A 202 10.96 7.90 1.78
CA SER A 202 10.02 8.72 1.02
C SER A 202 10.76 9.42 -0.14
N ILE A 203 10.01 10.05 -1.02
CA ILE A 203 10.54 10.87 -2.12
C ILE A 203 10.44 12.34 -1.71
N ASP A 204 11.52 13.08 -1.85
CA ASP A 204 11.57 14.51 -1.58
C ASP A 204 10.53 15.26 -2.43
N GLY A 205 9.66 16.01 -1.78
CA GLY A 205 8.52 16.69 -2.42
C GLY A 205 7.32 15.80 -2.71
N GLY A 206 7.30 14.54 -2.21
CA GLY A 206 6.14 13.63 -2.21
C GLY A 206 6.23 12.47 -3.19
N ILE A 207 5.57 11.36 -2.82
CA ILE A 207 5.61 10.11 -3.58
C ILE A 207 4.89 10.23 -4.94
N GLU A 208 3.93 11.14 -5.09
CA GLU A 208 3.24 11.39 -6.37
C GLU A 208 4.21 11.79 -7.50
N ARG A 209 5.41 12.28 -7.17
CA ARG A 209 6.47 12.54 -8.16
C ARG A 209 6.86 11.29 -8.96
N LEU A 210 6.83 10.11 -8.32
CA LEU A 210 7.10 8.84 -9.00
C LEU A 210 6.05 8.57 -10.09
N THR A 211 4.77 8.66 -9.77
CA THR A 211 3.70 8.43 -10.75
C THR A 211 3.64 9.51 -11.82
N ASN A 212 4.00 10.74 -11.50
CA ASN A 212 4.14 11.83 -12.48
C ASN A 212 5.29 11.54 -13.46
N GLU A 213 6.43 11.03 -12.98
CA GLU A 213 7.55 10.64 -13.83
C GLU A 213 7.25 9.43 -14.69
N LEU A 214 6.52 8.44 -14.18
CA LEU A 214 5.99 7.33 -14.96
C LEU A 214 5.08 7.84 -16.09
N ALA A 215 4.08 8.66 -15.75
CA ALA A 215 3.13 9.22 -16.73
C ALA A 215 3.80 10.02 -17.85
N ARG A 216 4.87 10.76 -17.53
CA ARG A 216 5.65 11.51 -18.53
C ARG A 216 6.40 10.62 -19.53
N ARG A 217 6.71 9.39 -19.15
CA ARG A 217 7.46 8.43 -19.97
C ARG A 217 6.57 7.48 -20.76
N VAL A 218 5.32 7.38 -20.40
CA VAL A 218 4.34 6.63 -21.17
C VAL A 218 4.03 7.38 -22.47
N THR A 219 4.29 6.74 -23.61
CA THR A 219 4.11 7.32 -24.97
C THR A 219 2.78 6.94 -25.62
N GLY A 220 1.97 6.09 -24.97
CA GLY A 220 0.66 5.68 -25.43
C GLY A 220 -0.43 6.74 -25.25
N GLU A 221 -1.62 6.45 -25.73
CA GLU A 221 -2.79 7.30 -25.49
C GLU A 221 -3.28 7.14 -24.05
N ILE A 222 -3.45 8.25 -23.33
CA ILE A 222 -3.97 8.28 -21.98
C ILE A 222 -5.34 8.94 -21.97
N LEU A 223 -6.36 8.15 -21.63
CA LEU A 223 -7.77 8.56 -21.63
C LEU A 223 -8.26 8.78 -20.19
N LEU A 224 -8.12 10.01 -19.68
CA LEU A 224 -8.67 10.42 -18.37
C LEU A 224 -10.19 10.59 -18.44
N ASN A 225 -10.86 10.38 -17.29
CA ASN A 225 -12.33 10.38 -17.17
C ASN A 225 -13.03 9.31 -18.04
N HIS A 226 -12.32 8.26 -18.43
CA HIS A 226 -12.85 7.14 -19.19
C HIS A 226 -12.98 5.91 -18.28
N ARG A 227 -14.16 5.70 -17.75
CA ARG A 227 -14.45 4.53 -16.91
C ARG A 227 -14.78 3.34 -17.81
N VAL A 228 -13.94 2.33 -17.82
CA VAL A 228 -14.26 1.04 -18.47
C VAL A 228 -15.43 0.39 -17.72
N THR A 229 -16.41 -0.05 -18.49
CA THR A 229 -17.64 -0.66 -17.98
C THR A 229 -17.90 -2.08 -18.50
N ARG A 230 -17.26 -2.46 -19.61
CA ARG A 230 -17.37 -3.79 -20.20
C ARG A 230 -16.08 -4.18 -20.91
N VAL A 231 -15.73 -5.46 -20.85
CA VAL A 231 -14.66 -6.11 -21.61
C VAL A 231 -15.20 -7.44 -22.12
N GLU A 232 -15.10 -7.68 -23.42
CA GLU A 232 -15.56 -8.93 -24.04
C GLU A 232 -14.67 -9.34 -25.22
N LYS A 233 -14.51 -10.65 -25.42
CA LYS A 233 -13.79 -11.17 -26.59
C LYS A 233 -14.72 -11.15 -27.80
N THR A 234 -14.24 -10.65 -28.94
CA THR A 234 -14.98 -10.56 -30.17
C THR A 234 -14.86 -11.87 -30.97
N PRO A 235 -15.71 -12.11 -32.01
CA PRO A 235 -15.55 -13.26 -32.89
C PRO A 235 -14.23 -13.31 -33.68
N ASP A 236 -13.56 -12.15 -33.80
CA ASP A 236 -12.25 -12.01 -34.45
C ASP A 236 -11.09 -12.19 -33.46
N GLU A 237 -11.33 -12.79 -32.29
CA GLU A 237 -10.38 -13.09 -31.20
C GLU A 237 -9.77 -11.85 -30.55
N MET A 238 -10.26 -10.65 -30.79
CA MET A 238 -9.84 -9.41 -30.14
C MET A 238 -10.68 -9.11 -28.91
N TYR A 239 -10.28 -8.14 -28.10
CA TYR A 239 -11.06 -7.65 -26.96
C TYR A 239 -11.70 -6.31 -27.26
N ALA A 240 -13.03 -6.25 -27.24
CA ALA A 240 -13.79 -5.02 -27.24
C ALA A 240 -13.83 -4.44 -25.83
N VAL A 241 -13.19 -3.29 -25.62
CA VAL A 241 -13.19 -2.55 -24.36
C VAL A 241 -14.14 -1.37 -24.48
N THR A 242 -15.20 -1.36 -23.67
CA THR A 242 -16.20 -0.30 -23.63
C THR A 242 -15.98 0.62 -22.43
N ALA A 243 -15.78 1.89 -22.70
CA ALA A 243 -15.59 2.93 -21.69
C ALA A 243 -16.67 4.02 -21.78
N ARG A 244 -16.93 4.69 -20.65
CA ARG A 244 -17.87 5.82 -20.55
C ARG A 244 -17.15 7.09 -20.09
N ARG A 245 -17.45 8.21 -20.78
CA ARG A 245 -17.01 9.55 -20.42
C ARG A 245 -18.18 10.51 -20.49
N HIS A 246 -18.56 11.13 -19.36
CA HIS A 246 -19.65 12.13 -19.27
C HIS A 246 -20.96 11.70 -19.94
N GLY A 247 -21.28 10.42 -19.92
CA GLY A 247 -22.47 9.84 -20.54
C GLY A 247 -22.27 9.32 -21.98
N GLU A 248 -21.21 9.69 -22.65
CA GLU A 248 -20.81 9.13 -23.94
C GLU A 248 -20.19 7.73 -23.76
N VAL A 249 -20.47 6.86 -24.69
CA VAL A 249 -19.95 5.49 -24.72
C VAL A 249 -19.03 5.34 -25.91
N MET A 250 -17.84 4.81 -25.68
CA MET A 250 -16.90 4.42 -26.72
C MET A 250 -16.52 2.95 -26.57
N THR A 251 -16.32 2.26 -27.70
CA THR A 251 -15.81 0.89 -27.72
C THR A 251 -14.65 0.85 -28.70
N SER A 252 -13.55 0.25 -28.27
CA SER A 252 -12.36 0.05 -29.10
C SER A 252 -11.86 -1.38 -28.93
N GLU A 253 -11.21 -1.92 -29.95
CA GLU A 253 -10.72 -3.29 -29.98
C GLU A 253 -9.21 -3.35 -29.77
N PHE A 254 -8.76 -4.38 -29.05
CA PHE A 254 -7.37 -4.58 -28.64
C PHE A 254 -6.98 -6.04 -28.77
N ASP A 255 -5.70 -6.29 -29.03
CA ASP A 255 -5.11 -7.63 -29.02
C ASP A 255 -4.93 -8.13 -27.58
N PHE A 256 -4.52 -7.25 -26.66
CA PHE A 256 -4.28 -7.56 -25.25
C PHE A 256 -5.03 -6.60 -24.31
N VAL A 257 -5.43 -7.11 -23.16
CA VAL A 257 -6.04 -6.31 -22.08
C VAL A 257 -5.30 -6.55 -20.76
N VAL A 258 -4.81 -5.47 -20.14
CA VAL A 258 -4.25 -5.48 -18.79
C VAL A 258 -5.18 -4.72 -17.84
N VAL A 259 -5.66 -5.40 -16.82
CA VAL A 259 -6.54 -4.82 -15.79
C VAL A 259 -5.72 -4.48 -14.56
N ALA A 260 -5.36 -3.22 -14.40
CA ALA A 260 -4.55 -2.68 -13.29
C ALA A 260 -5.43 -1.96 -12.27
N LEU A 261 -6.44 -2.66 -11.76
CA LEU A 261 -7.42 -2.14 -10.80
C LEU A 261 -7.30 -2.88 -9.45
N PRO A 262 -7.57 -2.20 -8.33
CA PRO A 262 -7.77 -2.90 -7.05
C PRO A 262 -8.90 -3.93 -7.15
N ASN A 263 -8.79 -5.03 -6.40
CA ASN A 263 -9.74 -6.16 -6.45
C ASN A 263 -11.22 -5.74 -6.31
N ASN A 264 -11.50 -4.80 -5.43
CA ASN A 264 -12.88 -4.30 -5.18
C ASN A 264 -13.52 -3.58 -6.37
N TRP A 265 -12.76 -3.20 -7.41
CA TRP A 265 -13.28 -2.58 -8.62
C TRP A 265 -13.55 -3.57 -9.76
N LEU A 266 -13.07 -4.82 -9.65
CA LEU A 266 -13.28 -5.83 -10.72
C LEU A 266 -14.76 -6.14 -10.92
N GLY A 267 -15.56 -6.11 -9.85
CA GLY A 267 -17.01 -6.28 -9.91
C GLY A 267 -17.79 -5.13 -10.57
N ALA A 268 -17.13 -4.00 -10.84
CA ALA A 268 -17.76 -2.85 -11.53
C ALA A 268 -17.67 -2.94 -13.06
N ILE A 269 -16.95 -3.94 -13.59
CA ILE A 269 -16.81 -4.22 -15.02
C ILE A 269 -17.69 -5.41 -15.38
N GLU A 270 -18.46 -5.27 -16.44
CA GLU A 270 -19.17 -6.38 -17.06
C GLU A 270 -18.18 -7.19 -17.93
N TRP A 271 -17.99 -8.46 -17.57
CA TRP A 271 -17.11 -9.38 -18.28
C TRP A 271 -17.95 -10.20 -19.29
N GLY A 272 -17.67 -10.04 -20.57
CA GLY A 272 -18.42 -10.69 -21.66
C GLY A 272 -18.13 -12.19 -21.76
N GLY A 273 -19.17 -12.97 -21.99
CA GLY A 273 -19.08 -14.43 -22.02
C GLY A 273 -19.14 -15.09 -20.64
N GLU A 274 -19.76 -16.26 -20.58
CA GLU A 274 -19.98 -16.96 -19.30
C GLU A 274 -18.67 -17.40 -18.65
N ARG A 275 -17.70 -17.80 -19.44
CA ARG A 275 -16.41 -18.32 -18.96
C ARG A 275 -15.56 -17.23 -18.33
N LEU A 276 -15.35 -16.11 -19.01
CA LEU A 276 -14.61 -14.97 -18.49
C LEU A 276 -15.30 -14.38 -17.23
N ALA A 277 -16.62 -14.21 -17.28
CA ALA A 277 -17.38 -13.69 -16.15
C ALA A 277 -17.22 -14.58 -14.89
N ARG A 278 -17.25 -15.90 -15.07
CA ARG A 278 -17.05 -16.87 -13.97
C ARG A 278 -15.62 -16.81 -13.44
N ALA A 279 -14.61 -16.75 -14.29
CA ALA A 279 -13.20 -16.68 -13.92
C ALA A 279 -12.88 -15.39 -13.14
N MET A 280 -13.35 -14.23 -13.63
CA MET A 280 -13.18 -12.94 -12.98
C MET A 280 -13.92 -12.86 -11.64
N HIS A 281 -15.11 -13.46 -11.56
CA HIS A 281 -15.84 -13.58 -10.28
C HIS A 281 -15.07 -14.47 -9.28
N ALA A 282 -14.57 -15.62 -9.72
CA ALA A 282 -13.78 -16.52 -8.88
C ALA A 282 -12.48 -15.87 -8.42
N HIS A 283 -11.83 -15.09 -9.29
CA HIS A 283 -10.65 -14.29 -8.94
C HIS A 283 -10.99 -13.23 -7.88
N HIS A 284 -12.05 -12.43 -8.12
CA HIS A 284 -12.50 -11.41 -7.17
C HIS A 284 -12.79 -12.01 -5.78
N VAL A 285 -13.57 -13.08 -5.71
CA VAL A 285 -13.92 -13.77 -4.45
C VAL A 285 -12.68 -14.32 -3.74
N HIS A 286 -11.71 -14.84 -4.50
CA HIS A 286 -10.47 -15.36 -3.92
C HIS A 286 -9.68 -14.28 -3.18
N TYR A 287 -9.63 -13.04 -3.70
CA TYR A 287 -8.90 -11.91 -3.12
C TYR A 287 -9.80 -10.94 -2.33
N ASP A 288 -11.04 -11.32 -1.99
CA ASP A 288 -11.99 -10.44 -1.28
C ASP A 288 -11.77 -10.45 0.24
N TYR A 289 -10.62 -9.95 0.65
CA TYR A 289 -10.27 -9.72 2.05
C TYR A 289 -9.92 -8.24 2.26
N PRO A 290 -10.92 -7.34 2.17
CA PRO A 290 -10.67 -5.91 2.18
C PRO A 290 -10.10 -5.45 3.51
N ALA A 291 -9.01 -4.72 3.46
CA ALA A 291 -8.42 -4.01 4.57
C ALA A 291 -8.55 -2.49 4.37
N HIS A 292 -8.50 -1.73 5.45
CA HIS A 292 -8.98 -0.36 5.47
C HIS A 292 -7.96 0.60 6.04
N TYR A 293 -7.86 1.78 5.38
CA TYR A 293 -7.12 2.92 5.91
C TYR A 293 -7.99 4.17 5.96
N LEU A 294 -7.72 4.99 6.95
CA LEU A 294 -8.19 6.35 7.08
C LEU A 294 -6.98 7.25 7.35
N ARG A 295 -6.72 8.20 6.45
CA ARG A 295 -5.66 9.19 6.60
C ARG A 295 -6.25 10.50 7.06
N VAL A 296 -5.71 11.04 8.17
CA VAL A 296 -6.05 12.38 8.65
C VAL A 296 -4.75 13.18 8.73
N SER A 297 -4.60 14.18 7.85
CA SER A 297 -3.43 15.05 7.84
C SER A 297 -3.80 16.41 8.41
N VAL A 298 -3.03 16.89 9.38
CA VAL A 298 -3.28 18.13 10.09
C VAL A 298 -2.09 19.07 9.96
N LEU A 299 -2.36 20.27 9.50
CA LEU A 299 -1.42 21.37 9.40
C LEU A 299 -1.43 22.20 10.70
N PHE A 300 -0.22 22.48 11.20
CA PHE A 300 0.03 23.29 12.39
C PHE A 300 0.95 24.48 12.08
N GLN A 301 0.91 25.49 12.90
CA GLN A 301 1.76 26.69 12.78
C GLN A 301 3.27 26.39 12.81
N ASN A 302 3.68 25.31 13.50
CA ASN A 302 5.07 24.85 13.58
C ASN A 302 5.12 23.37 13.96
N PRO A 303 6.26 22.68 13.80
CA PRO A 303 6.45 21.28 14.17
C PRO A 303 6.73 21.10 15.68
N PHE A 304 5.82 21.48 16.55
CA PHE A 304 5.93 21.55 18.02
C PHE A 304 6.28 20.20 18.68
N TRP A 305 6.01 19.08 18.05
CA TRP A 305 6.27 17.74 18.59
C TRP A 305 7.75 17.35 18.59
N ARG A 306 8.59 17.99 17.74
CA ARG A 306 10.00 17.60 17.55
C ARG A 306 10.88 17.76 18.77
N GLU A 307 10.47 18.57 19.74
CA GLU A 307 11.16 18.67 21.04
C GLU A 307 10.95 17.42 21.92
N GLN A 308 9.82 16.71 21.71
CA GLN A 308 9.43 15.56 22.52
C GLN A 308 9.63 14.23 21.79
N ILE A 309 9.40 14.20 20.49
CA ILE A 309 9.42 13.02 19.64
C ILE A 309 10.31 13.29 18.42
N ALA A 310 11.39 12.53 18.31
CA ALA A 310 12.28 12.58 17.15
C ALA A 310 11.86 11.53 16.11
N GLY A 311 12.32 11.73 14.86
CA GLY A 311 12.08 10.81 13.75
C GLY A 311 11.01 11.28 12.78
N SER A 312 10.79 10.48 11.75
CA SER A 312 9.83 10.75 10.67
C SER A 312 8.42 10.27 10.99
N TYR A 313 8.26 9.42 12.00
CA TYR A 313 6.97 8.92 12.50
C TYR A 313 7.09 8.40 13.93
N PHE A 314 5.95 8.18 14.55
CA PHE A 314 5.82 7.48 15.84
C PHE A 314 4.51 6.69 15.88
N MET A 315 4.49 5.65 16.71
CA MET A 315 3.30 4.84 16.94
C MET A 315 2.52 5.38 18.14
N LEU A 316 1.21 5.41 18.03
CA LEU A 316 0.30 5.92 19.06
C LEU A 316 -0.79 4.88 19.35
N ASP A 317 -1.08 4.62 20.63
CA ASP A 317 -2.08 3.63 21.06
C ASP A 317 -3.55 4.07 20.91
N ALA A 318 -3.80 5.23 20.28
CA ALA A 318 -5.13 5.64 19.86
C ALA A 318 -5.59 4.81 18.65
N PHE A 319 -6.91 4.62 18.51
CA PHE A 319 -7.51 3.91 17.37
C PHE A 319 -7.00 2.49 17.17
N GLU A 320 -6.82 1.75 18.27
CA GLU A 320 -6.24 0.39 18.36
C GLU A 320 -4.74 0.30 18.02
N GLY A 321 -4.11 1.40 17.66
CA GLY A 321 -2.74 1.56 17.23
C GLY A 321 -2.68 2.25 15.87
N CYS A 322 -2.12 3.45 15.81
CA CYS A 322 -1.95 4.17 14.55
C CYS A 322 -0.52 4.69 14.42
N CYS A 323 -0.05 4.78 13.17
CA CYS A 323 1.18 5.51 12.85
C CYS A 323 0.86 7.00 12.70
N VAL A 324 1.70 7.85 13.27
CA VAL A 324 1.61 9.31 13.10
C VAL A 324 2.90 9.79 12.45
N TYR A 325 2.80 10.23 11.20
CA TYR A 325 3.93 10.71 10.41
C TYR A 325 4.20 12.18 10.67
N ASP A 326 5.48 12.55 10.82
CA ASP A 326 5.95 13.92 10.61
C ASP A 326 6.12 14.14 9.09
N GLU A 327 5.07 14.54 8.42
CA GLU A 327 5.06 14.76 6.96
C GLU A 327 6.05 15.85 6.52
N THR A 328 6.35 16.81 7.40
CA THR A 328 7.31 17.88 7.12
C THR A 328 8.76 17.45 7.25
N SER A 329 9.03 16.23 7.72
CA SER A 329 10.37 15.63 7.68
C SER A 329 10.81 15.25 6.26
N ARG A 330 9.88 15.22 5.29
CA ARG A 330 10.09 14.80 3.90
C ARG A 330 10.59 15.90 2.98
N SER A 331 10.60 17.14 3.43
CA SER A 331 11.10 18.30 2.66
C SER A 331 11.74 19.32 3.57
N ASP A 332 12.67 20.12 3.03
CA ASP A 332 13.34 21.17 3.77
C ASP A 332 12.60 22.51 3.65
N GLY A 333 12.82 23.39 4.60
CA GLY A 333 12.53 24.82 4.49
C GLY A 333 11.11 25.28 4.85
N THR A 334 10.24 24.40 5.35
CA THR A 334 8.95 24.84 5.88
C THR A 334 9.04 25.20 7.38
N LEU A 335 8.36 26.28 7.74
CA LEU A 335 8.16 26.66 9.16
C LEU A 335 6.93 25.97 9.77
N PHE A 336 6.03 25.52 8.92
CA PHE A 336 4.82 24.80 9.33
C PHE A 336 5.14 23.37 9.75
N GLY A 337 4.25 22.77 10.54
CA GLY A 337 4.29 21.36 10.89
C GLY A 337 3.10 20.62 10.32
N VAL A 338 3.31 19.38 9.86
CA VAL A 338 2.21 18.48 9.45
C VAL A 338 2.35 17.15 10.14
N LEU A 339 1.32 16.75 10.89
CA LEU A 339 1.15 15.39 11.38
C LEU A 339 0.10 14.67 10.52
N GLY A 340 0.43 13.44 10.10
CA GLY A 340 -0.45 12.57 9.34
C GLY A 340 -0.76 11.28 10.11
N TRP A 341 -2.00 11.13 10.59
CA TRP A 341 -2.46 9.88 11.22
C TRP A 341 -2.82 8.85 10.16
N LEU A 342 -2.24 7.66 10.25
CA LEU A 342 -2.64 6.47 9.51
C LEU A 342 -3.43 5.56 10.47
N ILE A 343 -4.74 5.62 10.38
CA ILE A 343 -5.65 4.77 11.14
C ILE A 343 -6.01 3.58 10.27
N ALA A 344 -6.01 2.37 10.82
CA ALA A 344 -6.18 1.13 10.07
C ALA A 344 -7.31 0.25 10.62
N GLY A 345 -7.62 -0.82 9.89
CA GLY A 345 -8.51 -1.90 10.33
C GLY A 345 -9.95 -1.49 10.61
N GLU A 346 -10.54 -2.10 11.63
CA GLU A 346 -11.93 -1.85 12.04
C GLU A 346 -12.14 -0.41 12.51
N ALA A 347 -11.13 0.21 13.14
CA ALA A 347 -11.18 1.61 13.53
C ALA A 347 -11.29 2.53 12.30
N ALA A 348 -10.52 2.29 11.25
CA ALA A 348 -10.62 3.05 10.01
C ALA A 348 -12.00 2.90 9.35
N LEU A 349 -12.53 1.67 9.29
CA LEU A 349 -13.85 1.40 8.72
C LEU A 349 -14.96 2.12 9.50
N ALA A 350 -14.98 2.00 10.82
CA ALA A 350 -15.97 2.62 11.69
C ALA A 350 -15.92 4.15 11.58
N LEU A 351 -14.74 4.73 11.66
CA LEU A 351 -14.53 6.18 11.61
C LEU A 351 -14.79 6.77 10.22
N SER A 352 -14.68 5.99 9.15
CA SER A 352 -14.95 6.46 7.78
C SER A 352 -16.38 6.99 7.57
N ASN A 353 -17.30 6.69 8.47
CA ASN A 353 -18.68 7.20 8.44
C ASN A 353 -18.87 8.53 9.18
N TYR A 354 -17.83 9.06 9.83
CA TYR A 354 -17.92 10.33 10.54
C TYR A 354 -17.68 11.51 9.61
N GLU A 355 -18.25 12.66 9.99
CA GLU A 355 -17.98 13.95 9.33
C GLU A 355 -16.50 14.36 9.52
N ASP A 356 -15.95 15.05 8.54
CA ASP A 356 -14.54 15.44 8.53
C ASP A 356 -14.13 16.24 9.76
N SER A 357 -14.96 17.19 10.18
CA SER A 357 -14.70 18.01 11.38
C SER A 357 -14.61 17.18 12.67
N ALA A 358 -15.47 16.17 12.80
CA ALA A 358 -15.47 15.28 13.95
C ALA A 358 -14.23 14.37 13.97
N LEU A 359 -13.74 13.95 12.80
CA LEU A 359 -12.52 13.15 12.67
C LEU A 359 -11.28 13.99 13.03
N ILE A 360 -11.21 15.23 12.54
CA ILE A 360 -10.13 16.15 12.88
C ILE A 360 -10.07 16.38 14.40
N GLU A 361 -11.21 16.63 15.03
CA GLU A 361 -11.24 16.81 16.49
C GLU A 361 -10.76 15.55 17.23
N ARG A 362 -11.19 14.35 16.81
CA ARG A 362 -10.75 13.08 17.40
C ARG A 362 -9.26 12.84 17.33
N VAL A 363 -8.61 13.14 16.18
CA VAL A 363 -7.14 12.99 16.09
C VAL A 363 -6.42 14.05 16.91
N LEU A 364 -6.92 15.26 17.00
CA LEU A 364 -6.38 16.30 17.91
C LEU A 364 -6.55 15.90 19.38
N GLU A 365 -7.64 15.26 19.76
CA GLU A 365 -7.88 14.72 21.10
C GLU A 365 -6.92 13.55 21.42
N SER A 366 -6.49 12.77 20.42
CA SER A 366 -5.58 11.64 20.59
C SER A 366 -4.14 12.04 20.87
N LEU A 367 -3.79 13.32 20.72
CA LEU A 367 -2.44 13.80 21.05
C LEU A 367 -2.13 13.53 22.54
N PRO A 368 -0.96 12.94 22.87
CA PRO A 368 -0.56 12.68 24.23
C PRO A 368 -0.42 14.00 25.03
N SER A 369 -0.49 13.93 26.34
CA SER A 369 -0.49 15.10 27.23
C SER A 369 0.66 16.07 26.94
N CYS A 370 1.85 15.54 26.64
CA CYS A 370 3.03 16.35 26.33
C CYS A 370 2.90 17.16 25.02
N LEU A 371 2.00 16.75 24.12
CA LEU A 371 1.75 17.40 22.83
C LEU A 371 0.38 18.11 22.75
N ARG A 372 -0.43 18.08 23.82
CA ARG A 372 -1.80 18.60 23.82
C ARG A 372 -1.90 20.09 23.50
N HIS A 373 -0.87 20.88 23.85
CA HIS A 373 -0.77 22.31 23.51
C HIS A 373 -0.78 22.56 21.98
N GLY A 374 -0.42 21.57 21.18
CA GLY A 374 -0.48 21.64 19.71
C GLY A 374 -1.88 21.89 19.16
N ARG A 375 -2.96 21.61 19.90
CA ARG A 375 -4.33 21.93 19.48
C ARG A 375 -4.54 23.43 19.24
N GLU A 376 -3.85 24.28 19.98
CA GLU A 376 -3.89 25.74 19.81
C GLU A 376 -3.15 26.21 18.55
N LEU A 377 -2.28 25.37 18.00
CA LEU A 377 -1.49 25.63 16.79
C LEU A 377 -2.16 25.12 15.50
N PHE A 378 -3.33 24.52 15.60
CA PHE A 378 -4.11 23.96 14.48
C PHE A 378 -4.43 25.03 13.44
N LEU A 379 -4.25 24.71 12.16
CA LEU A 379 -4.60 25.57 11.02
C LEU A 379 -5.63 24.92 10.09
N GLU A 380 -5.40 23.71 9.65
CA GLU A 380 -6.25 22.99 8.69
C GLU A 380 -6.12 21.49 8.87
N GLY A 381 -7.21 20.73 8.64
CA GLY A 381 -7.22 19.28 8.58
C GLY A 381 -7.76 18.77 7.25
N ARG A 382 -7.22 17.64 6.77
CA ARG A 382 -7.64 16.94 5.55
C ARG A 382 -7.81 15.45 5.80
N ILE A 383 -8.82 14.87 5.18
CA ILE A 383 -9.20 13.48 5.38
C ILE A 383 -9.28 12.75 4.06
N HIS A 384 -8.71 11.55 4.04
CA HIS A 384 -8.79 10.63 2.89
C HIS A 384 -9.18 9.24 3.39
N ARG A 385 -10.27 8.71 2.82
CA ARG A 385 -10.86 7.41 3.15
C ARG A 385 -10.46 6.39 2.11
N TRP A 386 -9.73 5.38 2.54
CA TRP A 386 -9.23 4.29 1.71
C TRP A 386 -9.87 2.96 2.15
N VAL A 387 -11.20 2.90 2.13
CA VAL A 387 -11.97 1.73 2.53
C VAL A 387 -11.82 0.61 1.48
N GLY A 388 -11.36 -0.57 1.91
CA GLY A 388 -11.11 -1.71 1.02
C GLY A 388 -10.02 -1.47 0.00
N SER A 389 -9.07 -0.59 0.30
CA SER A 389 -8.05 -0.17 -0.67
C SER A 389 -6.84 -1.09 -0.73
N VAL A 390 -6.65 -1.94 0.26
CA VAL A 390 -5.62 -2.98 0.36
C VAL A 390 -6.27 -4.30 0.75
N ASN A 391 -5.52 -5.39 0.67
CA ASN A 391 -5.99 -6.72 1.05
C ASN A 391 -5.34 -7.18 2.36
N GLY A 392 -6.15 -7.80 3.23
CA GLY A 392 -5.67 -8.61 4.32
C GLY A 392 -5.18 -9.97 3.82
N LEU A 393 -4.35 -10.63 4.62
CA LEU A 393 -3.87 -11.99 4.37
C LEU A 393 -4.32 -12.90 5.51
N PRO A 394 -5.54 -13.50 5.43
CA PRO A 394 -6.06 -14.32 6.50
C PRO A 394 -5.27 -15.63 6.68
N ALA A 395 -5.37 -16.22 7.86
CA ALA A 395 -4.76 -17.50 8.15
C ALA A 395 -5.41 -18.62 7.31
N GLY A 396 -4.56 -19.49 6.73
CA GLY A 396 -5.01 -20.58 5.86
C GLY A 396 -5.48 -20.13 4.48
N TYR A 397 -5.16 -18.91 4.09
CA TYR A 397 -5.43 -18.38 2.75
C TYR A 397 -4.68 -19.21 1.70
N PRO A 398 -5.38 -19.81 0.73
CA PRO A 398 -4.73 -20.60 -0.31
C PRO A 398 -4.08 -19.65 -1.32
N ALA A 399 -2.75 -19.60 -1.33
CA ALA A 399 -2.06 -18.85 -2.39
C ALA A 399 -2.34 -19.49 -3.76
N ARG A 400 -2.44 -18.67 -4.79
CA ARG A 400 -2.53 -19.13 -6.18
C ARG A 400 -1.13 -19.30 -6.76
N ASP A 401 -1.02 -20.23 -7.70
CA ASP A 401 0.18 -20.33 -8.52
C ASP A 401 0.47 -18.98 -9.20
N PRO A 402 1.74 -18.63 -9.43
CA PRO A 402 2.11 -17.35 -10.06
C PRO A 402 1.33 -17.06 -11.34
N ASP A 403 1.19 -18.03 -12.24
CA ASP A 403 0.47 -17.87 -13.51
C ASP A 403 -1.01 -17.56 -13.27
N ALA A 404 -1.67 -18.31 -12.38
CA ALA A 404 -3.08 -18.12 -12.06
C ALA A 404 -3.38 -16.80 -11.31
N ARG A 405 -2.38 -16.08 -10.79
CA ARG A 405 -2.56 -14.76 -10.19
C ARG A 405 -2.87 -13.71 -11.25
N HIS A 406 -2.09 -13.75 -12.33
CA HIS A 406 -2.14 -12.73 -13.39
C HIS A 406 -3.07 -13.08 -14.53
N GLN A 407 -3.35 -14.35 -14.75
CA GLN A 407 -4.16 -14.84 -15.88
C GLN A 407 -5.32 -15.72 -15.35
N PRO A 408 -6.46 -15.10 -14.97
CA PRO A 408 -7.56 -15.81 -14.32
C PRO A 408 -8.27 -16.81 -15.22
N GLU A 409 -8.15 -16.68 -16.55
CA GLU A 409 -8.73 -17.60 -17.56
C GLU A 409 -7.73 -17.83 -18.72
N PRO A 410 -6.78 -18.78 -18.56
CA PRO A 410 -5.70 -18.98 -19.52
C PRO A 410 -6.08 -19.86 -20.73
N GLU A 411 -7.28 -20.46 -20.80
CA GLU A 411 -7.65 -21.36 -21.89
C GLU A 411 -8.26 -20.64 -23.10
N GLU A 412 -9.18 -19.69 -22.87
CA GLU A 412 -9.86 -18.93 -23.94
C GLU A 412 -9.53 -17.44 -23.92
N HIS A 413 -8.90 -16.95 -22.82
CA HIS A 413 -8.60 -15.54 -22.61
C HIS A 413 -7.12 -15.33 -22.23
N GLN A 414 -6.22 -15.91 -23.04
CA GLN A 414 -4.78 -15.89 -22.82
C GLN A 414 -4.19 -14.47 -22.83
N GLU A 415 -4.81 -13.55 -23.56
CA GLU A 415 -4.36 -12.18 -23.76
C GLU A 415 -4.97 -11.19 -22.74
N LEU A 416 -5.66 -11.71 -21.68
CA LEU A 416 -6.22 -10.89 -20.59
C LEU A 416 -5.47 -11.13 -19.28
N PHE A 417 -4.88 -10.06 -18.75
CA PHE A 417 -4.02 -10.10 -17.55
C PHE A 417 -4.50 -9.16 -16.46
N LEU A 418 -4.15 -9.49 -15.22
CA LEU A 418 -4.37 -8.67 -14.04
C LEU A 418 -3.03 -8.20 -13.45
N VAL A 419 -2.98 -6.95 -13.01
CA VAL A 419 -1.83 -6.34 -12.32
C VAL A 419 -2.32 -5.64 -11.04
N GLY A 420 -1.65 -5.89 -9.93
CA GLY A 420 -2.02 -5.24 -8.67
C GLY A 420 -1.18 -5.67 -7.47
N ASP A 421 -1.18 -4.80 -6.45
CA ASP A 421 -0.54 -5.04 -5.16
C ASP A 421 -1.10 -6.26 -4.43
N TYR A 422 -2.39 -6.49 -4.52
CA TYR A 422 -3.09 -7.59 -3.83
C TYR A 422 -2.70 -8.99 -4.35
N LEU A 423 -2.00 -9.07 -5.48
CA LEU A 423 -1.47 -10.32 -6.03
C LEU A 423 -0.15 -10.76 -5.34
N PHE A 424 0.50 -9.84 -4.64
CA PHE A 424 1.76 -10.04 -3.93
C PHE A 424 1.60 -9.66 -2.44
N ASP A 425 2.18 -8.54 -2.01
CA ASP A 425 2.33 -8.15 -0.61
C ASP A 425 1.68 -6.82 -0.23
N SER A 426 0.85 -6.26 -1.09
CA SER A 426 0.23 -4.93 -0.94
C SER A 426 1.24 -3.77 -0.87
N THR A 427 2.46 -3.94 -1.39
CA THR A 427 3.48 -2.89 -1.51
C THR A 427 3.60 -2.35 -2.94
N LEU A 428 4.33 -1.24 -3.10
CA LEU A 428 4.61 -0.71 -4.43
C LEU A 428 5.70 -1.54 -5.15
N ASN A 429 6.57 -2.24 -4.40
CA ASN A 429 7.51 -3.22 -4.94
C ASN A 429 6.72 -4.36 -5.61
N GLY A 430 5.75 -4.96 -4.91
CA GLY A 430 4.89 -6.00 -5.48
C GLY A 430 4.05 -5.53 -6.67
N VAL A 431 3.65 -4.25 -6.72
CA VAL A 431 3.00 -3.68 -7.92
C VAL A 431 3.95 -3.68 -9.11
N LEU A 432 5.22 -3.31 -8.90
CA LEU A 432 6.23 -3.31 -9.97
C LEU A 432 6.53 -4.72 -10.45
N ASP A 433 6.68 -5.68 -9.53
CA ASP A 433 6.91 -7.09 -9.87
C ASP A 433 5.73 -7.67 -10.67
N SER A 434 4.50 -7.37 -10.25
CA SER A 434 3.29 -7.73 -10.97
C SER A 434 3.26 -7.14 -12.40
N ALA A 435 3.63 -5.87 -12.55
CA ALA A 435 3.68 -5.19 -13.84
C ALA A 435 4.79 -5.75 -14.76
N ASP A 436 5.93 -6.09 -14.16
CA ASP A 436 7.08 -6.62 -14.86
C ASP A 436 6.81 -8.02 -15.42
N THR A 437 6.22 -8.90 -14.59
CA THR A 437 5.80 -10.25 -14.98
C THR A 437 4.83 -10.22 -16.15
N VAL A 438 3.77 -9.41 -16.06
CA VAL A 438 2.76 -9.32 -17.13
C VAL A 438 3.36 -8.71 -18.40
N ALA A 439 4.22 -7.71 -18.28
CA ALA A 439 4.87 -7.12 -19.46
C ALA A 439 5.82 -8.12 -20.15
N GLU A 440 6.51 -8.97 -19.38
CA GLU A 440 7.37 -10.03 -19.92
C GLU A 440 6.54 -11.05 -20.73
N TRP A 441 5.46 -11.57 -20.17
CA TRP A 441 4.58 -12.53 -20.85
C TRP A 441 3.97 -11.96 -22.13
N ILE A 442 3.44 -10.73 -22.09
CA ILE A 442 2.90 -10.08 -23.30
C ILE A 442 3.98 -9.96 -24.39
N VAL A 443 5.22 -9.62 -24.02
CA VAL A 443 6.32 -9.49 -24.98
C VAL A 443 6.75 -10.84 -25.55
N GLU A 444 6.73 -11.91 -24.76
CA GLU A 444 7.01 -13.28 -25.21
C GLU A 444 5.94 -13.73 -26.21
N ASP A 445 4.65 -13.56 -25.89
CA ASP A 445 3.52 -13.88 -26.79
C ASP A 445 3.52 -13.05 -28.09
N MET A 446 4.17 -11.87 -28.11
CA MET A 446 4.32 -11.05 -29.31
C MET A 446 5.33 -11.62 -30.32
N VAL A 447 6.20 -12.50 -29.89
CA VAL A 447 7.34 -13.03 -30.71
C VAL A 447 6.98 -14.37 -31.33
N ASP A 448 6.08 -15.13 -30.74
CA ASP A 448 5.56 -16.40 -31.25
C ASP A 448 4.43 -16.21 -32.28
#